data_d726675a3f2393062e491934c49a41b2
#
_entry.id   d726675a3f2393062e491934c49a41b2
#
_cell.length_a   1.000
_cell.length_b   1.000
_cell.length_c   1.000
_cell.angle_alpha   90.00
_cell.angle_beta   90.00
_cell.angle_gamma   90.00
#
_symmetry.space_group_name_H-M   'P 1'
#
loop_
_entity.id
_entity.type
_entity.pdbx_description
1 polymer ?
#
loop_
_entity_poly.entity_id
_entity_poly.type
_entity_poly.pdbx_seq_one_letter_code
_entity_poly.pdbx_strand_id
1 'polypeptide(L)'
;CVLKRLDYQQEEGLMSSVPLGVNHVPIKRALTTTSTAIFVPFTTQELFMAGESLYYGLNALSNNMIMVDRKKLKNPNGLILGTPGCFTGDTKLCLPTGGEVTFLELYEKQLPVTVGSFDFQKQEIVDAKGYDVRCTKKVTELVEVELETGEKVRCTPDHWFLTQSAGYVEACNLKLGAELIPEHEVKAVRFLCLDEPEPVYDLSVEGYQNFLLACGVIVHNSGKSFAAKREITNAFFATQDDIIIGDPEGEYYPLGHPYLSNQ
;
A
#
# COMPACT_ATOMS: atom_id res chain seq x y z
N CYS A 1 -0.07 13.90 -41.88
CA CYS A 1 -0.03 12.55 -42.47
C CYS A 1 -0.60 12.63 -43.88
N VAL A 2 0.11 12.01 -44.82
CA VAL A 2 -0.39 11.86 -46.21
C VAL A 2 -0.84 10.42 -46.38
N LEU A 3 -2.12 10.20 -46.62
CA LEU A 3 -2.65 8.90 -46.97
C LEU A 3 -2.44 8.70 -48.47
N LYS A 4 -1.89 7.57 -48.85
CA LYS A 4 -1.76 7.14 -50.22
C LYS A 4 -2.60 5.89 -50.45
N ARG A 5 -3.32 5.89 -51.57
CA ARG A 5 -4.07 4.73 -52.01
C ARG A 5 -3.09 3.70 -52.59
N LEU A 6 -3.32 2.42 -52.33
CA LEU A 6 -2.59 1.30 -52.90
C LEU A 6 -3.28 0.86 -54.21
N ASP A 7 -2.96 1.57 -55.30
CA ASP A 7 -3.51 1.22 -56.60
C ASP A 7 -2.72 0.03 -57.17
N TYR A 8 -3.44 -1.00 -57.61
CA TYR A 8 -2.90 -2.27 -58.12
C TYR A 8 -2.03 -3.06 -57.11
N GLN A 9 -2.15 -2.76 -55.79
CA GLN A 9 -1.42 -3.43 -54.72
C GLN A 9 -2.38 -3.84 -53.61
N GLN A 10 -3.63 -4.17 -53.90
CA GLN A 10 -4.65 -4.47 -52.93
C GLN A 10 -4.35 -5.79 -52.19
N GLU A 11 -3.83 -6.81 -52.92
CA GLU A 11 -3.45 -8.10 -52.37
C GLU A 11 -2.27 -7.94 -51.41
N GLU A 12 -1.22 -7.25 -51.81
CA GLU A 12 -0.06 -6.97 -50.99
C GLU A 12 -0.42 -6.16 -49.76
N GLY A 13 -1.34 -5.21 -49.92
CA GLY A 13 -1.89 -4.42 -48.79
C GLY A 13 -2.62 -5.30 -47.80
N LEU A 14 -3.51 -6.18 -48.30
CA LEU A 14 -4.24 -7.11 -47.42
C LEU A 14 -3.29 -8.06 -46.68
N MET A 15 -2.37 -8.72 -47.44
CA MET A 15 -1.41 -9.66 -46.87
C MET A 15 -0.48 -9.01 -45.85
N SER A 16 -0.14 -7.74 -46.01
CA SER A 16 0.69 -6.98 -45.04
C SER A 16 -0.07 -6.50 -43.84
N SER A 17 -1.40 -6.45 -43.90
CA SER A 17 -2.25 -5.96 -42.77
C SER A 17 -2.70 -7.09 -41.85
N VAL A 18 -2.71 -8.34 -42.28
CA VAL A 18 -3.02 -9.50 -41.44
C VAL A 18 -1.77 -9.97 -40.69
N PRO A 19 -1.92 -10.59 -39.47
CA PRO A 19 -0.79 -10.95 -38.62
C PRO A 19 0.00 -12.17 -39.11
N LEU A 20 0.42 -12.16 -40.36
CA LEU A 20 1.21 -13.23 -41.01
C LEU A 20 2.72 -13.05 -40.83
N GLY A 21 3.17 -11.95 -40.25
CA GLY A 21 4.58 -11.64 -40.04
C GLY A 21 5.35 -11.27 -41.33
N VAL A 22 4.65 -11.03 -42.44
CA VAL A 22 5.25 -10.66 -43.74
C VAL A 22 4.74 -9.29 -44.21
N ASN A 23 5.60 -8.52 -44.86
CA ASN A 23 5.24 -7.24 -45.42
C ASN A 23 5.58 -7.24 -46.93
N HIS A 24 4.57 -7.25 -47.77
CA HIS A 24 4.67 -7.23 -49.24
C HIS A 24 4.61 -5.81 -49.81
N VAL A 25 4.25 -4.81 -49.02
CA VAL A 25 4.22 -3.41 -49.45
C VAL A 25 5.64 -2.84 -49.45
N PRO A 26 6.14 -2.30 -50.59
CA PRO A 26 7.52 -1.84 -50.71
C PRO A 26 7.83 -0.56 -49.94
N ILE A 27 6.80 0.16 -49.49
CA ILE A 27 6.94 1.41 -48.72
C ILE A 27 7.22 1.08 -47.26
N LYS A 28 8.44 1.34 -46.78
CA LYS A 28 8.86 1.12 -45.39
C LYS A 28 9.30 2.42 -44.74
N ARG A 29 9.02 2.55 -43.46
CA ARG A 29 9.52 3.62 -42.58
C ARG A 29 10.21 2.98 -41.37
N ALA A 30 11.44 3.37 -41.13
CA ALA A 30 12.13 3.00 -39.91
C ALA A 30 11.53 3.80 -38.73
N LEU A 31 11.21 3.08 -37.65
CA LEU A 31 10.81 3.65 -36.38
C LEU A 31 11.81 3.24 -35.31
N THR A 32 12.10 4.13 -34.38
CA THR A 32 12.87 3.75 -33.20
C THR A 32 12.02 2.84 -32.29
N THR A 33 12.66 2.07 -31.44
CA THR A 33 11.96 1.21 -30.46
C THR A 33 10.98 2.00 -29.62
N THR A 34 11.37 3.21 -29.17
CA THR A 34 10.52 4.11 -28.41
C THR A 34 9.27 4.54 -29.18
N SER A 35 9.43 4.89 -30.46
CA SER A 35 8.29 5.26 -31.33
C SER A 35 7.38 4.06 -31.63
N THR A 36 7.95 2.85 -31.73
CA THR A 36 7.17 1.63 -31.94
C THR A 36 6.40 1.21 -30.70
N ALA A 37 6.94 1.46 -29.51
CA ALA A 37 6.29 1.15 -28.23
C ALA A 37 4.94 1.87 -28.04
N ILE A 38 4.75 3.04 -28.69
CA ILE A 38 3.48 3.79 -28.66
C ILE A 38 2.35 3.01 -29.35
N PHE A 39 2.65 2.14 -30.31
CA PHE A 39 1.66 1.33 -31.00
C PHE A 39 1.31 0.03 -30.30
N VAL A 40 1.96 -0.28 -29.17
CA VAL A 40 1.61 -1.44 -28.35
C VAL A 40 0.27 -1.17 -27.68
N PRO A 41 -0.80 -1.95 -27.98
CA PRO A 41 -2.16 -1.66 -27.50
C PRO A 41 -2.41 -2.00 -26.04
N PHE A 42 -1.38 -2.48 -25.32
CA PHE A 42 -1.50 -2.94 -23.93
C PHE A 42 -1.08 -1.85 -22.95
N THR A 43 -1.67 -0.67 -23.05
CA THR A 43 -1.29 0.45 -22.19
C THR A 43 -2.00 0.46 -20.84
N THR A 44 -3.29 0.11 -20.82
CA THR A 44 -4.07 0.01 -19.57
C THR A 44 -5.21 -0.99 -19.78
N GLN A 45 -5.45 -1.80 -18.76
CA GLN A 45 -6.69 -2.55 -18.66
C GLN A 45 -7.64 -1.75 -17.77
N GLU A 46 -8.69 -1.20 -18.36
CA GLU A 46 -9.75 -0.53 -17.64
C GLU A 46 -10.68 -1.57 -17.02
N LEU A 47 -10.96 -1.43 -15.75
CA LEU A 47 -11.89 -2.29 -15.03
C LEU A 47 -13.02 -1.46 -14.41
N PHE A 48 -14.06 -1.27 -15.20
CA PHE A 48 -15.25 -0.54 -14.79
C PHE A 48 -16.49 -1.38 -15.09
N MET A 49 -17.15 -1.86 -14.04
CA MET A 49 -18.37 -2.65 -14.13
C MET A 49 -19.51 -1.82 -13.54
N ALA A 50 -20.61 -1.68 -14.26
CA ALA A 50 -21.82 -1.04 -13.76
C ALA A 50 -22.68 -2.01 -12.94
N GLY A 51 -23.43 -1.49 -11.97
CA GLY A 51 -24.29 -2.25 -11.06
C GLY A 51 -23.84 -2.18 -9.62
N GLU A 52 -24.01 -3.25 -8.85
CA GLU A 52 -23.59 -3.37 -7.45
C GLU A 52 -22.07 -3.54 -7.35
N SER A 53 -21.33 -2.52 -7.81
CA SER A 53 -19.89 -2.57 -7.93
C SER A 53 -19.20 -1.93 -6.74
N LEU A 54 -18.15 -2.59 -6.26
CA LEU A 54 -17.28 -2.08 -5.19
C LEU A 54 -16.18 -1.21 -5.79
N TYR A 55 -15.89 -0.09 -5.13
CA TYR A 55 -14.79 0.80 -5.50
C TYR A 55 -13.46 0.32 -4.90
N TYR A 56 -12.50 0.01 -5.76
CA TYR A 56 -11.18 -0.47 -5.35
C TYR A 56 -10.09 0.61 -5.33
N GLY A 57 -10.26 1.66 -6.10
CA GLY A 57 -9.28 2.75 -6.18
C GLY A 57 -9.22 3.36 -7.58
N LEU A 58 -8.12 4.02 -7.87
CA LEU A 58 -7.80 4.57 -9.19
C LEU A 58 -6.73 3.73 -9.87
N ASN A 59 -6.85 3.56 -11.18
CA ASN A 59 -5.81 2.94 -11.98
C ASN A 59 -4.56 3.84 -11.98
N ALA A 60 -3.41 3.28 -11.61
CA ALA A 60 -2.17 4.04 -11.46
C ALA A 60 -1.67 4.71 -12.76
N LEU A 61 -2.08 4.21 -13.93
CA LEU A 61 -1.65 4.73 -15.23
C LEU A 61 -2.68 5.69 -15.85
N SER A 62 -3.97 5.34 -15.81
CA SER A 62 -5.03 6.13 -16.44
C SER A 62 -5.75 7.07 -15.50
N ASN A 63 -5.58 6.91 -14.21
CA ASN A 63 -6.31 7.61 -13.15
C ASN A 63 -7.84 7.43 -13.20
N ASN A 64 -8.31 6.40 -13.93
CA ASN A 64 -9.71 6.04 -13.99
C ASN A 64 -10.11 5.18 -12.78
N MET A 65 -11.39 5.27 -12.38
CA MET A 65 -11.91 4.48 -11.26
C MET A 65 -11.92 2.98 -11.60
N ILE A 66 -11.46 2.17 -10.64
CA ILE A 66 -11.59 0.73 -10.68
C ILE A 66 -12.85 0.34 -9.90
N MET A 67 -13.85 -0.15 -10.64
CA MET A 67 -15.15 -0.57 -10.11
C MET A 67 -15.43 -2.02 -10.50
N VAL A 68 -15.66 -2.90 -9.53
CA VAL A 68 -15.83 -4.34 -9.79
C VAL A 68 -17.12 -4.85 -9.13
N ASP A 69 -18.00 -5.41 -9.93
CA ASP A 69 -19.13 -6.21 -9.46
C ASP A 69 -18.67 -7.67 -9.32
N ARG A 70 -18.34 -8.07 -8.09
CA ARG A 70 -17.78 -9.39 -7.80
C ARG A 70 -18.75 -10.52 -8.13
N LYS A 71 -20.06 -10.28 -8.06
CA LYS A 71 -21.10 -11.27 -8.40
C LYS A 71 -21.07 -11.68 -9.87
N LYS A 72 -20.57 -10.80 -10.75
CA LYS A 72 -20.41 -11.07 -12.19
C LYS A 72 -19.10 -11.79 -12.54
N LEU A 73 -18.18 -11.94 -11.58
CA LEU A 73 -16.94 -12.68 -11.81
C LEU A 73 -17.19 -14.19 -11.78
N LYS A 74 -16.47 -14.96 -12.58
CA LYS A 74 -16.51 -16.44 -12.53
C LYS A 74 -16.07 -16.98 -11.17
N ASN A 75 -15.17 -16.29 -10.49
CA ASN A 75 -14.74 -16.57 -9.14
C ASN A 75 -14.77 -15.24 -8.34
N PRO A 76 -15.73 -15.05 -7.44
CA PRO A 76 -15.88 -13.83 -6.65
C PRO A 76 -14.89 -13.74 -5.47
N ASN A 77 -14.09 -14.77 -5.24
CA ASN A 77 -13.14 -14.80 -4.13
C ASN A 77 -12.07 -13.70 -4.30
N GLY A 78 -11.71 -13.07 -3.21
CA GLY A 78 -10.61 -12.09 -3.13
C GLY A 78 -9.59 -12.53 -2.10
N LEU A 79 -8.34 -12.16 -2.32
CA LEU A 79 -7.24 -12.42 -1.42
C LEU A 79 -6.45 -11.13 -1.20
N ILE A 80 -6.39 -10.68 0.06
CA ILE A 80 -5.61 -9.51 0.47
C ILE A 80 -4.32 -10.00 1.10
N LEU A 81 -3.22 -9.84 0.39
CA LEU A 81 -1.90 -10.24 0.84
C LEU A 81 -1.05 -9.01 1.18
N GLY A 82 -0.16 -9.19 2.12
CA GLY A 82 0.85 -8.21 2.48
C GLY A 82 1.64 -8.69 3.69
N THR A 83 2.90 -8.31 3.75
CA THR A 83 3.74 -8.52 4.94
C THR A 83 3.47 -7.40 5.94
N PRO A 84 3.24 -7.71 7.22
CA PRO A 84 3.20 -6.67 8.25
C PRO A 84 4.65 -6.25 8.54
N GLY A 85 5.00 -5.01 8.26
CA GLY A 85 6.18 -4.39 8.83
C GLY A 85 5.89 -4.07 10.30
N CYS A 86 6.79 -4.45 11.22
CA CYS A 86 6.54 -4.40 12.66
C CYS A 86 7.77 -3.90 13.42
N PHE A 87 7.54 -3.41 14.64
CA PHE A 87 8.56 -2.90 15.55
C PHE A 87 8.77 -3.81 16.76
N THR A 88 9.93 -3.72 17.39
CA THR A 88 10.17 -4.34 18.71
C THR A 88 9.35 -3.65 19.78
N GLY A 89 9.06 -4.35 20.87
CA GLY A 89 8.18 -3.84 21.93
C GLY A 89 8.69 -2.60 22.66
N ASP A 90 10.00 -2.36 22.64
CA ASP A 90 10.67 -1.20 23.23
C ASP A 90 10.63 0.07 22.34
N THR A 91 10.19 -0.05 21.09
CA THR A 91 10.01 1.09 20.21
C THR A 91 8.94 2.03 20.77
N LYS A 92 9.25 3.33 20.78
CA LYS A 92 8.43 4.36 21.41
C LYS A 92 7.63 5.18 20.42
N LEU A 93 6.43 5.55 20.83
CA LEU A 93 5.54 6.49 20.15
C LEU A 93 5.47 7.80 20.95
N CYS A 94 5.40 8.91 20.23
CA CYS A 94 5.19 10.22 20.84
C CYS A 94 3.68 10.47 21.04
N LEU A 95 3.30 10.91 22.23
CA LEU A 95 1.91 11.28 22.53
C LEU A 95 1.72 12.78 22.32
N PRO A 96 0.61 13.25 21.72
CA PRO A 96 0.33 14.68 21.55
C PRO A 96 0.24 15.47 22.85
N THR A 97 -0.08 14.80 23.96
CA THR A 97 -0.13 15.39 25.30
C THR A 97 1.25 15.61 25.93
N GLY A 98 2.31 15.23 25.22
CA GLY A 98 3.67 15.12 25.73
C GLY A 98 3.91 13.78 26.42
N GLY A 99 5.13 13.28 26.30
CA GLY A 99 5.54 11.97 26.82
C GLY A 99 5.63 10.92 25.72
N GLU A 100 6.14 9.77 26.13
CA GLU A 100 6.39 8.63 25.25
C GLU A 100 5.73 7.38 25.83
N VAL A 101 5.36 6.46 24.97
CA VAL A 101 4.81 5.16 25.32
C VAL A 101 5.39 4.09 24.40
N THR A 102 5.71 2.93 24.94
CA THR A 102 6.23 1.81 24.12
C THR A 102 5.10 0.97 23.52
N PHE A 103 5.41 0.25 22.43
CA PHE A 103 4.45 -0.71 21.85
C PHE A 103 4.05 -1.79 22.85
N LEU A 104 5.00 -2.25 23.68
CA LEU A 104 4.72 -3.27 24.71
C LEU A 104 3.72 -2.76 25.75
N GLU A 105 3.90 -1.53 26.26
CA GLU A 105 2.98 -0.93 27.22
C GLU A 105 1.57 -0.73 26.65
N LEU A 106 1.47 -0.32 25.38
CA LEU A 106 0.18 -0.17 24.70
C LEU A 106 -0.50 -1.52 24.50
N TYR A 107 0.28 -2.53 24.10
CA TYR A 107 -0.22 -3.90 23.92
C TYR A 107 -0.74 -4.49 25.23
N GLU A 108 -0.02 -4.32 26.33
CA GLU A 108 -0.45 -4.84 27.65
C GLU A 108 -1.68 -4.12 28.20
N LYS A 109 -1.77 -2.80 27.99
CA LYS A 109 -2.88 -1.98 28.51
C LYS A 109 -4.11 -2.02 27.60
N GLN A 110 -3.98 -2.39 26.34
CA GLN A 110 -5.06 -2.42 25.32
C GLN A 110 -5.86 -1.10 25.26
N LEU A 111 -5.19 0.03 25.47
CA LEU A 111 -5.82 1.34 25.47
C LEU A 111 -5.68 2.00 24.09
N PRO A 112 -6.72 2.72 23.62
CA PRO A 112 -6.59 3.57 22.45
C PRO A 112 -5.56 4.66 22.72
N VAL A 113 -4.77 4.99 21.73
CA VAL A 113 -3.71 5.99 21.80
C VAL A 113 -3.93 7.05 20.72
N THR A 114 -3.61 8.30 21.01
CA THR A 114 -3.50 9.33 19.97
C THR A 114 -2.03 9.42 19.56
N VAL A 115 -1.77 9.34 18.27
CA VAL A 115 -0.42 9.38 17.68
C VAL A 115 -0.36 10.48 16.62
N GLY A 116 0.83 11.02 16.36
CA GLY A 116 1.06 11.86 15.19
C GLY A 116 1.00 11.02 13.91
N SER A 117 0.37 11.56 12.86
CA SER A 117 0.34 10.99 11.52
C SER A 117 0.62 12.07 10.48
N PHE A 118 1.24 11.72 9.38
CA PHE A 118 1.55 12.67 8.32
C PHE A 118 0.40 12.75 7.31
N ASP A 119 -0.17 13.95 7.17
CA ASP A 119 -1.20 14.25 6.18
C ASP A 119 -0.54 14.70 4.87
N PHE A 120 -0.59 13.84 3.84
CA PHE A 120 0.01 14.14 2.53
C PHE A 120 -0.65 15.29 1.78
N GLN A 121 -1.89 15.61 2.07
CA GLN A 121 -2.59 16.74 1.41
C GLN A 121 -2.19 18.07 2.03
N LYS A 122 -2.07 18.10 3.36
CA LYS A 122 -1.70 19.31 4.09
C LYS A 122 -0.19 19.47 4.26
N GLN A 123 0.59 18.40 4.05
CA GLN A 123 2.05 18.35 4.29
C GLN A 123 2.42 18.69 5.74
N GLU A 124 1.62 18.24 6.70
CA GLU A 124 1.81 18.47 8.13
C GLU A 124 1.54 17.22 8.96
N ILE A 125 2.06 17.18 10.18
CA ILE A 125 1.76 16.15 11.17
C ILE A 125 0.46 16.54 11.86
N VAL A 126 -0.49 15.61 11.91
CA VAL A 126 -1.81 15.75 12.54
C VAL A 126 -2.01 14.66 13.59
N ASP A 127 -2.84 14.93 14.56
CA ASP A 127 -3.23 13.94 15.55
C ASP A 127 -4.22 12.94 14.96
N ALA A 128 -3.94 11.66 15.11
CA ALA A 128 -4.78 10.58 14.66
C ALA A 128 -4.98 9.52 15.74
N LYS A 129 -6.12 8.84 15.71
CA LYS A 129 -6.43 7.78 16.67
C LYS A 129 -5.74 6.49 16.26
N GLY A 130 -4.82 6.02 17.12
CA GLY A 130 -4.23 4.70 17.05
C GLY A 130 -5.08 3.68 17.82
N TYR A 131 -5.26 2.51 17.25
CA TYR A 131 -6.05 1.42 17.82
C TYR A 131 -5.46 0.06 17.40
N ASP A 132 -5.97 -1.02 17.96
CA ASP A 132 -5.60 -2.39 17.58
C ASP A 132 -4.08 -2.61 17.65
N VAL A 133 -3.50 -2.26 18.80
CA VAL A 133 -2.09 -2.57 19.09
C VAL A 133 -1.97 -4.06 19.33
N ARG A 134 -1.19 -4.75 18.50
CA ARG A 134 -1.11 -6.21 18.51
C ARG A 134 0.32 -6.73 18.33
N CYS A 135 0.59 -7.86 18.96
CA CYS A 135 1.76 -8.69 18.63
C CYS A 135 1.45 -9.45 17.34
N THR A 136 2.17 -9.18 16.27
CA THR A 136 1.88 -9.74 14.94
C THR A 136 2.57 -11.09 14.71
N LYS A 137 3.82 -11.21 15.13
CA LYS A 137 4.65 -12.41 14.96
C LYS A 137 5.86 -12.36 15.87
N LYS A 138 6.59 -13.48 15.95
CA LYS A 138 7.93 -13.52 16.53
C LYS A 138 8.94 -13.71 15.41
N VAL A 139 10.04 -12.97 15.46
CA VAL A 139 11.06 -12.94 14.39
C VAL A 139 12.46 -13.15 14.97
N THR A 140 13.33 -13.74 14.17
CA THR A 140 14.77 -13.90 14.47
C THR A 140 15.63 -12.94 13.67
N GLU A 141 15.03 -12.19 12.72
CA GLU A 141 15.71 -11.22 11.88
C GLU A 141 15.09 -9.84 12.06
N LEU A 142 15.92 -8.87 12.38
CA LEU A 142 15.55 -7.45 12.52
C LEU A 142 16.52 -6.56 11.75
N VAL A 143 16.08 -5.35 11.49
CA VAL A 143 16.94 -4.26 11.02
C VAL A 143 16.96 -3.17 12.08
N GLU A 144 18.15 -2.73 12.47
CA GLU A 144 18.38 -1.55 13.30
C GLU A 144 18.73 -0.39 12.39
N VAL A 145 17.90 0.65 12.38
CA VAL A 145 18.14 1.92 11.71
C VAL A 145 18.63 2.92 12.76
N GLU A 146 19.86 3.43 12.61
CA GLU A 146 20.46 4.46 13.45
C GLU A 146 20.33 5.80 12.75
N LEU A 147 19.78 6.80 13.44
CA LEU A 147 19.65 8.18 12.96
C LEU A 147 20.90 9.00 13.30
N GLU A 148 21.03 10.18 12.68
CA GLU A 148 22.12 11.14 12.97
C GLU A 148 22.12 11.60 14.43
N THR A 149 20.95 11.62 15.08
CA THR A 149 20.78 11.93 16.50
C THR A 149 21.39 10.87 17.42
N GLY A 150 21.69 9.69 16.89
CA GLY A 150 22.14 8.51 17.65
C GLY A 150 20.99 7.63 18.14
N GLU A 151 19.75 8.01 17.90
CA GLU A 151 18.59 7.18 18.19
C GLU A 151 18.52 5.99 17.25
N LYS A 152 17.96 4.89 17.74
CA LYS A 152 17.91 3.61 17.04
C LYS A 152 16.49 3.09 17.02
N VAL A 153 16.07 2.64 15.86
CA VAL A 153 14.78 1.99 15.64
C VAL A 153 15.02 0.55 15.20
N ARG A 154 14.43 -0.42 15.90
CA ARG A 154 14.49 -1.84 15.53
C ARG A 154 13.15 -2.29 14.98
N CYS A 155 13.18 -2.79 13.75
CA CYS A 155 11.98 -3.23 13.04
C CYS A 155 12.27 -4.45 12.16
N THR A 156 11.22 -5.02 11.60
CA THR A 156 11.39 -6.07 10.58
C THR A 156 11.98 -5.49 9.29
N PRO A 157 12.73 -6.27 8.48
CA PRO A 157 13.40 -5.79 7.27
C PRO A 157 12.46 -5.14 6.25
N ASP A 158 11.23 -5.58 6.21
CA ASP A 158 10.16 -5.15 5.31
C ASP A 158 9.35 -3.95 5.81
N HIS A 159 9.73 -3.34 6.93
CA HIS A 159 9.05 -2.16 7.44
C HIS A 159 9.39 -0.91 6.63
N TRP A 160 8.40 -0.05 6.35
CA TRP A 160 8.54 1.08 5.45
C TRP A 160 8.69 2.40 6.19
N PHE A 161 9.73 3.14 5.85
CA PHE A 161 10.05 4.48 6.32
C PHE A 161 9.72 5.51 5.24
N LEU A 162 9.17 6.65 5.63
CA LEU A 162 8.87 7.74 4.70
C LEU A 162 10.13 8.58 4.47
N THR A 163 10.61 8.62 3.22
CA THR A 163 11.78 9.39 2.79
C THR A 163 11.37 10.61 1.97
N GLN A 164 12.21 11.66 1.97
CA GLN A 164 11.94 12.87 1.19
C GLN A 164 12.03 12.62 -0.33
N SER A 165 12.96 11.80 -0.77
CA SER A 165 13.30 11.66 -2.19
C SER A 165 12.56 10.53 -2.93
N ALA A 166 12.16 9.47 -2.22
CA ALA A 166 11.66 8.23 -2.83
C ALA A 166 10.29 7.76 -2.28
N GLY A 167 9.64 8.55 -1.41
CA GLY A 167 8.45 8.12 -0.71
C GLY A 167 8.76 7.03 0.31
N TYR A 168 7.94 5.98 0.37
CA TYR A 168 8.17 4.87 1.29
C TYR A 168 9.26 3.92 0.80
N VAL A 169 10.23 3.63 1.68
CA VAL A 169 11.36 2.72 1.45
C VAL A 169 11.41 1.69 2.58
N GLU A 170 11.61 0.42 2.25
CA GLU A 170 11.78 -0.65 3.23
C GLU A 170 13.06 -0.45 4.06
N ALA A 171 13.02 -0.78 5.34
CA ALA A 171 14.16 -0.64 6.26
C ALA A 171 15.44 -1.29 5.73
N CYS A 172 15.33 -2.48 5.14
CA CYS A 172 16.47 -3.20 4.56
C CYS A 172 17.07 -2.52 3.31
N ASN A 173 16.32 -1.64 2.66
CA ASN A 173 16.71 -0.94 1.44
C ASN A 173 17.12 0.53 1.69
N LEU A 174 17.02 1.01 2.93
CA LEU A 174 17.47 2.34 3.32
C LEU A 174 18.99 2.47 3.09
N LYS A 175 19.38 3.60 2.54
CA LYS A 175 20.81 3.93 2.29
C LYS A 175 21.33 4.87 3.36
N LEU A 176 22.64 4.84 3.58
CA LEU A 176 23.32 5.86 4.39
C LEU A 176 23.09 7.24 3.77
N GLY A 177 22.78 8.22 4.59
CA GLY A 177 22.47 9.58 4.13
C GLY A 177 21.07 9.73 3.56
N ALA A 178 20.17 8.71 3.68
CA ALA A 178 18.78 8.87 3.27
C ALA A 178 18.06 9.84 4.20
N GLU A 179 17.44 10.86 3.62
CA GLU A 179 16.65 11.86 4.35
C GLU A 179 15.24 11.31 4.62
N LEU A 180 14.88 11.17 5.90
CA LEU A 180 13.57 10.75 6.38
C LEU A 180 12.71 11.96 6.71
N ILE A 181 11.37 11.80 6.59
CA ILE A 181 10.43 12.86 6.97
C ILE A 181 10.09 12.73 8.48
N PRO A 182 10.05 13.86 9.22
CA PRO A 182 10.16 15.24 8.74
C PRO A 182 11.59 15.74 8.47
N GLU A 183 12.61 15.39 9.26
CA GLU A 183 13.96 15.99 9.14
C GLU A 183 15.02 15.11 9.84
N HIS A 184 15.14 13.85 9.42
CA HIS A 184 16.15 12.94 9.96
C HIS A 184 16.97 12.30 8.86
N GLU A 185 18.24 12.04 9.14
CA GLU A 185 19.16 11.38 8.23
C GLU A 185 19.55 10.00 8.77
N VAL A 186 19.57 9.00 7.89
CA VAL A 186 20.00 7.64 8.22
C VAL A 186 21.51 7.59 8.31
N LYS A 187 22.04 7.35 9.51
CA LYS A 187 23.47 7.20 9.78
C LYS A 187 23.98 5.78 9.57
N ALA A 188 23.18 4.78 9.95
CA ALA A 188 23.54 3.38 9.75
C ALA A 188 22.29 2.49 9.63
N VAL A 189 22.43 1.40 8.88
CA VAL A 189 21.46 0.31 8.79
C VAL A 189 22.20 -0.99 9.09
N ARG A 190 21.76 -1.73 10.10
CA ARG A 190 22.39 -3.00 10.53
C ARG A 190 21.37 -4.10 10.53
N PHE A 191 21.72 -5.24 9.94
CA PHE A 191 20.96 -6.46 10.05
C PHE A 191 21.32 -7.18 11.35
N LEU A 192 20.31 -7.54 12.12
CA LEU A 192 20.43 -8.24 13.41
C LEU A 192 19.84 -9.64 13.25
N CYS A 193 20.65 -10.66 13.55
CA CYS A 193 20.20 -12.04 13.71
C CYS A 193 20.14 -12.34 15.21
N LEU A 194 18.97 -12.75 15.69
CA LEU A 194 18.72 -13.04 17.09
C LEU A 194 18.81 -14.54 17.35
N ASP A 195 19.37 -14.93 18.49
CA ASP A 195 19.43 -16.32 18.91
C ASP A 195 18.04 -16.86 19.31
N GLU A 196 17.18 -15.99 19.85
CA GLU A 196 15.81 -16.31 20.22
C GLU A 196 14.80 -15.41 19.48
N PRO A 197 13.62 -15.95 19.10
CA PRO A 197 12.60 -15.17 18.43
C PRO A 197 12.02 -14.04 19.31
N GLU A 198 12.15 -12.80 18.89
CA GLU A 198 11.61 -11.60 19.56
C GLU A 198 10.20 -11.25 19.03
N PRO A 199 9.22 -10.95 19.91
CA PRO A 199 7.90 -10.53 19.49
C PRO A 199 7.97 -9.13 18.89
N VAL A 200 7.23 -8.92 17.78
CA VAL A 200 7.13 -7.63 17.09
C VAL A 200 5.68 -7.19 17.00
N TYR A 201 5.49 -5.89 17.04
CA TYR A 201 4.22 -5.23 17.23
C TYR A 201 3.91 -4.25 16.09
N ASP A 202 2.62 -4.01 15.88
CA ASP A 202 2.08 -3.00 14.97
C ASP A 202 0.82 -2.39 15.61
N LEU A 203 0.39 -1.25 15.07
CA LEU A 203 -0.86 -0.60 15.44
C LEU A 203 -1.60 -0.15 14.19
N SER A 204 -2.89 0.05 14.27
CA SER A 204 -3.70 0.65 13.22
C SER A 204 -3.97 2.11 13.50
N VAL A 205 -4.00 2.97 12.47
CA VAL A 205 -4.28 4.40 12.61
C VAL A 205 -5.50 4.78 11.80
N GLU A 206 -6.46 5.45 12.43
CA GLU A 206 -7.72 5.84 11.79
C GLU A 206 -7.48 6.94 10.74
N GLY A 207 -7.92 6.69 9.51
CA GLY A 207 -7.82 7.65 8.40
C GLY A 207 -6.45 7.78 7.76
N TYR A 208 -5.39 7.29 8.41
CA TYR A 208 -4.02 7.38 7.93
C TYR A 208 -3.35 6.00 7.90
N GLN A 209 -2.40 5.83 6.99
CA GLN A 209 -1.61 4.60 6.88
C GLN A 209 -0.16 4.83 7.34
N ASN A 210 0.02 5.74 8.27
CA ASN A 210 1.34 6.08 8.82
C ASN A 210 1.20 6.61 10.25
N PHE A 211 2.31 6.60 10.97
CA PHE A 211 2.41 7.22 12.29
C PHE A 211 3.84 7.67 12.61
N LEU A 212 3.94 8.57 13.57
CA LEU A 212 5.16 9.17 14.03
C LEU A 212 5.74 8.38 15.22
N LEU A 213 6.98 7.95 15.12
CA LEU A 213 7.76 7.42 16.24
C LEU A 213 8.26 8.54 17.14
N ALA A 214 8.60 8.23 18.40
CA ALA A 214 9.16 9.20 19.36
C ALA A 214 10.48 9.80 18.87
N CYS A 215 11.27 9.06 18.08
CA CYS A 215 12.47 9.57 17.42
C CYS A 215 12.20 10.53 16.26
N GLY A 216 10.95 10.94 16.04
CA GLY A 216 10.60 11.93 15.01
C GLY A 216 10.45 11.38 13.58
N VAL A 217 10.47 10.07 13.37
CA VAL A 217 10.40 9.46 12.03
C VAL A 217 9.00 8.98 11.70
N ILE A 218 8.52 9.27 10.49
CA ILE A 218 7.26 8.76 9.96
C ILE A 218 7.46 7.37 9.34
N VAL A 219 6.65 6.44 9.78
CA VAL A 219 6.65 5.05 9.33
C VAL A 219 5.29 4.61 8.83
N HIS A 220 5.27 3.61 7.94
CA HIS A 220 4.04 3.10 7.36
C HIS A 220 3.34 2.14 8.32
N ASN A 221 2.02 2.19 8.34
CA ASN A 221 1.16 1.20 8.98
C ASN A 221 0.71 0.16 7.93
N SER A 222 0.60 -1.10 8.33
CA SER A 222 0.10 -2.17 7.45
C SER A 222 -1.36 -1.93 7.04
N GLY A 223 -1.59 -1.61 5.76
CA GLY A 223 -2.92 -1.30 5.22
C GLY A 223 -3.83 -2.52 4.96
N LYS A 224 -3.43 -3.76 5.30
CA LYS A 224 -4.21 -4.97 4.99
C LYS A 224 -5.57 -5.00 5.68
N SER A 225 -5.58 -4.86 7.00
CA SER A 225 -6.82 -4.84 7.80
C SER A 225 -7.70 -3.66 7.41
N PHE A 226 -7.10 -2.50 7.09
CA PHE A 226 -7.83 -1.34 6.58
C PHE A 226 -8.48 -1.63 5.21
N ALA A 227 -7.74 -2.24 4.28
CA ALA A 227 -8.27 -2.60 2.97
C ALA A 227 -9.44 -3.60 3.08
N ALA A 228 -9.33 -4.60 3.96
CA ALA A 228 -10.39 -5.56 4.22
C ALA A 228 -11.62 -4.90 4.88
N LYS A 229 -11.42 -4.06 5.91
CA LYS A 229 -12.51 -3.31 6.57
C LYS A 229 -13.21 -2.38 5.58
N ARG A 230 -12.46 -1.69 4.71
CA ARG A 230 -13.03 -0.84 3.66
C ARG A 230 -13.84 -1.64 2.63
N GLU A 231 -13.38 -2.81 2.22
CA GLU A 231 -14.12 -3.68 1.30
C GLU A 231 -15.42 -4.16 1.94
N ILE A 232 -15.38 -4.62 3.19
CA ILE A 232 -16.57 -5.05 3.94
C ILE A 232 -17.57 -3.90 4.07
N THR A 233 -17.12 -2.71 4.47
CA THR A 233 -17.98 -1.52 4.60
C THR A 233 -18.59 -1.12 3.25
N ASN A 234 -17.80 -1.12 2.18
CA ASN A 234 -18.32 -0.84 0.83
C ASN A 234 -19.34 -1.89 0.38
N ALA A 235 -19.10 -3.18 0.66
CA ALA A 235 -20.06 -4.25 0.36
C ALA A 235 -21.36 -4.06 1.13
N PHE A 236 -21.29 -3.69 2.41
CA PHE A 236 -22.46 -3.40 3.25
C PHE A 236 -23.35 -2.28 2.68
N PHE A 237 -22.73 -1.21 2.17
CA PHE A 237 -23.48 -0.08 1.57
C PHE A 237 -23.90 -0.33 0.11
N ALA A 238 -23.17 -1.15 -0.64
CA ALA A 238 -23.42 -1.36 -2.07
C ALA A 238 -24.33 -2.54 -2.37
N THR A 239 -24.52 -3.47 -1.43
CA THR A 239 -25.31 -4.69 -1.62
C THR A 239 -26.34 -4.86 -0.51
N GLN A 240 -27.35 -5.72 -0.76
CA GLN A 240 -28.34 -6.13 0.26
C GLN A 240 -28.07 -7.55 0.78
N ASP A 241 -26.86 -8.05 0.56
CA ASP A 241 -26.48 -9.40 0.96
C ASP A 241 -26.03 -9.43 2.42
N ASP A 242 -26.19 -10.59 3.05
CA ASP A 242 -25.63 -10.85 4.37
C ASP A 242 -24.11 -10.94 4.29
N ILE A 243 -23.42 -10.31 5.24
CA ILE A 243 -21.97 -10.34 5.36
C ILE A 243 -21.60 -11.19 6.58
N ILE A 244 -20.89 -12.29 6.35
CA ILE A 244 -20.40 -13.19 7.40
C ILE A 244 -18.89 -13.02 7.53
N ILE A 245 -18.42 -12.63 8.73
CA ILE A 245 -17.02 -12.39 9.01
C ILE A 245 -16.53 -13.46 9.99
N GLY A 246 -15.53 -14.25 9.57
CA GLY A 246 -14.76 -15.10 10.47
C GLY A 246 -13.60 -14.27 11.05
N ASP A 247 -13.71 -13.88 12.30
CA ASP A 247 -12.79 -12.95 12.96
C ASP A 247 -12.16 -13.57 14.23
N PRO A 248 -11.15 -14.44 14.05
CA PRO A 248 -10.52 -15.11 15.20
C PRO A 248 -9.74 -14.17 16.11
N GLU A 249 -9.37 -12.99 15.62
CA GLU A 249 -8.55 -12.01 16.36
C GLU A 249 -9.38 -10.84 16.92
N GLY A 250 -10.67 -10.74 16.59
CA GLY A 250 -11.58 -9.71 17.08
C GLY A 250 -11.37 -8.32 16.45
N GLU A 251 -10.66 -8.22 15.31
CA GLU A 251 -10.34 -6.96 14.66
C GLU A 251 -11.56 -6.26 14.01
N TYR A 252 -12.57 -7.04 13.63
CA TYR A 252 -13.75 -6.56 12.88
C TYR A 252 -14.96 -6.28 13.77
N TYR A 253 -14.86 -6.53 15.08
CA TYR A 253 -15.93 -6.26 16.04
C TYR A 253 -16.56 -4.86 15.91
N PRO A 254 -15.80 -3.77 15.67
CA PRO A 254 -16.38 -2.44 15.50
C PRO A 254 -17.34 -2.31 14.31
N LEU A 255 -17.20 -3.15 13.26
CA LEU A 255 -18.09 -3.14 12.10
C LEU A 255 -19.47 -3.76 12.39
N GLY A 256 -19.57 -4.60 13.42
CA GLY A 256 -20.81 -5.24 13.85
C GLY A 256 -21.54 -4.49 14.97
N HIS A 257 -21.07 -3.32 15.39
CA HIS A 257 -21.68 -2.59 16.49
C HIS A 257 -23.05 -1.98 16.09
N PRO A 258 -24.07 -1.99 16.98
CA PRO A 258 -25.46 -1.61 16.66
C PRO A 258 -25.66 -0.18 16.12
N TYR A 259 -24.68 0.66 16.12
CA TYR A 259 -24.74 1.98 15.46
C TYR A 259 -24.77 1.92 13.93
N LEU A 260 -24.38 0.79 13.31
CA LEU A 260 -24.48 0.56 11.87
C LEU A 260 -25.71 -0.26 11.46
N SER A 261 -26.44 -0.85 12.43
CA SER A 261 -27.62 -1.69 12.18
C SER A 261 -28.94 -0.93 12.15
N ASN A 262 -28.97 0.40 12.37
CA ASN A 262 -30.16 1.22 12.49
C ASN A 262 -30.22 2.39 11.49
N GLN A 263 -29.67 2.25 10.29
CA GLN A 263 -29.94 3.19 9.21
C GLN A 263 -30.50 2.49 7.98
#